data_a7afcbf54f86e35d88b13452a7621afa
#
_entry.id   a7afcbf54f86e35d88b13452a7621afa
#
_cell.length_a   1.000
_cell.length_b   1.000
_cell.length_c   1.000
_cell.angle_alpha   90.00
_cell.angle_beta   90.00
_cell.angle_gamma   90.00
#
_symmetry.space_group_name_H-M   'P 1'
#
loop_
_entity.id
_entity.type
_entity.pdbx_description
1 polymer ?
#
loop_
_entity_poly.entity_id
_entity_poly.type
_entity_poly.pdbx_seq_one_letter_code
_entity_poly.pdbx_strand_id
1 'polypeptide(L)'
;NKLFPIHEDLGIEIVWYDDIENPIDKLEKIVRSGEVLGIDKNLPSHFLIDLMGRNVVKAFLNSSPIIDRLRMIKDEEEIQLMKESSRINDSVMLKLWSNLKEGYSEKYYANLLAELYEEEGASGFSFPPIVATSPNGADPHHGTGKDKVKNGDSIVLDIGGVYKNYCSDMTRTVFIGKEPSKEHAHVYNIVKSANEKAISIIKEGVKFSDIDKAARNLITDAGYGQYFTHRTGHSIGIEIHDFGNVSSVNDDEVKAGMIFSVEPGIYLKDNIGVRVEDLVLVTKDGCEVL
;
A
#
# COMPACT_ATOMS: atom_id res chain seq x y z
N ASN A 1 -4.81 -27.83 4.88
CA ASN A 1 -5.72 -28.69 4.13
C ASN A 1 -4.89 -29.56 3.15
N LYS A 2 -5.18 -30.86 3.06
CA LYS A 2 -4.46 -31.81 2.17
C LYS A 2 -4.61 -31.48 0.68
N LEU A 3 -5.57 -30.65 0.30
CA LEU A 3 -5.77 -30.18 -1.08
C LEU A 3 -4.72 -29.14 -1.52
N PHE A 4 -3.96 -28.56 -0.57
CA PHE A 4 -2.89 -27.60 -0.84
C PHE A 4 -1.58 -28.13 -0.26
N PRO A 5 -0.99 -29.16 -0.88
CA PRO A 5 0.26 -29.75 -0.37
C PRO A 5 1.40 -28.73 -0.41
N ILE A 6 2.13 -28.65 0.69
CA ILE A 6 3.41 -27.95 0.75
C ILE A 6 4.45 -28.94 0.19
N HIS A 7 5.14 -28.55 -0.85
CA HIS A 7 6.13 -29.40 -1.55
C HIS A 7 7.56 -29.21 -1.04
N GLU A 8 7.79 -28.15 -0.24
CA GLU A 8 9.10 -27.83 0.32
C GLU A 8 9.22 -28.36 1.74
N ASP A 9 10.42 -28.87 2.08
CA ASP A 9 10.74 -29.21 3.47
C ASP A 9 11.02 -27.90 4.24
N LEU A 10 10.04 -27.46 4.99
CA LEU A 10 10.14 -26.24 5.80
C LEU A 10 10.80 -26.49 7.17
N GLY A 11 11.23 -27.73 7.48
CA GLY A 11 11.79 -28.09 8.77
C GLY A 11 10.81 -27.96 9.94
N ILE A 12 9.50 -27.97 9.66
CA ILE A 12 8.42 -27.84 10.66
C ILE A 12 7.49 -29.07 10.60
N GLU A 13 6.89 -29.41 11.75
CA GLU A 13 5.84 -30.42 11.79
C GLU A 13 4.54 -29.84 11.22
N ILE A 14 3.95 -30.52 10.23
CA ILE A 14 2.70 -30.10 9.60
C ILE A 14 1.57 -31.04 10.03
N VAL A 15 0.53 -30.48 10.64
CA VAL A 15 -0.67 -31.20 11.02
C VAL A 15 -1.77 -30.98 9.99
N TRP A 16 -2.09 -32.04 9.26
CA TRP A 16 -3.08 -32.01 8.18
C TRP A 16 -4.49 -32.27 8.70
N TYR A 17 -5.48 -31.63 8.08
CA TYR A 17 -6.90 -31.91 8.27
C TYR A 17 -7.61 -31.96 6.90
N ASP A 18 -8.72 -32.71 6.82
CA ASP A 18 -9.58 -32.82 5.64
C ASP A 18 -10.72 -31.78 5.69
N ASP A 19 -11.38 -31.53 4.56
CA ASP A 19 -12.45 -30.52 4.44
C ASP A 19 -13.66 -30.80 5.35
N ILE A 20 -13.86 -32.05 5.76
CA ILE A 20 -14.91 -32.46 6.68
C ILE A 20 -14.50 -32.42 8.16
N GLU A 21 -13.22 -32.14 8.45
CA GLU A 21 -12.68 -32.05 9.81
C GLU A 21 -12.68 -30.61 10.28
N ASN A 22 -12.95 -30.37 11.57
CA ASN A 22 -12.74 -29.09 12.18
C ASN A 22 -11.24 -28.93 12.52
N PRO A 23 -10.53 -27.93 11.95
CA PRO A 23 -9.11 -27.72 12.25
C PRO A 23 -8.85 -27.42 13.73
N ILE A 24 -9.84 -26.87 14.46
CA ILE A 24 -9.72 -26.58 15.88
C ILE A 24 -9.60 -27.86 16.71
N ASP A 25 -10.20 -28.99 16.28
CA ASP A 25 -10.02 -30.30 16.94
C ASP A 25 -8.56 -30.78 16.87
N LYS A 26 -7.82 -30.41 15.83
CA LYS A 26 -6.39 -30.70 15.71
C LYS A 26 -5.57 -29.77 16.57
N LEU A 27 -5.90 -28.47 16.50
CA LEU A 27 -5.20 -27.42 17.27
C LEU A 27 -5.33 -27.66 18.78
N GLU A 28 -6.50 -28.03 19.28
CA GLU A 28 -6.75 -28.35 20.68
C GLU A 28 -5.79 -29.42 21.24
N LYS A 29 -5.40 -30.40 20.39
CA LYS A 29 -4.45 -31.47 20.79
C LYS A 29 -3.01 -31.02 20.87
N ILE A 30 -2.67 -29.91 20.24
CA ILE A 30 -1.32 -29.36 20.17
C ILE A 30 -1.12 -28.29 21.24
N VAL A 31 -2.15 -27.48 21.47
CA VAL A 31 -2.11 -26.39 22.44
C VAL A 31 -2.06 -26.96 23.87
N ARG A 32 -1.10 -26.48 24.66
CA ARG A 32 -0.96 -26.93 26.05
C ARG A 32 -1.98 -26.24 26.95
N SER A 33 -2.70 -27.04 27.71
CA SER A 33 -3.69 -26.55 28.68
C SER A 33 -3.05 -25.63 29.71
N GLY A 34 -3.73 -24.51 29.99
CA GLY A 34 -3.29 -23.53 31.00
C GLY A 34 -2.25 -22.52 30.53
N GLU A 35 -1.79 -22.59 29.28
CA GLU A 35 -0.91 -21.59 28.69
C GLU A 35 -1.68 -20.38 28.13
N VAL A 36 -0.94 -19.35 27.74
CA VAL A 36 -1.47 -18.17 27.04
C VAL A 36 -1.19 -18.36 25.54
N LEU A 37 -2.23 -18.23 24.71
CA LEU A 37 -2.12 -18.40 23.27
C LEU A 37 -2.06 -17.04 22.55
N GLY A 38 -1.04 -16.85 21.73
CA GLY A 38 -0.95 -15.71 20.83
C GLY A 38 -1.81 -15.94 19.59
N ILE A 39 -2.63 -14.95 19.25
CA ILE A 39 -3.54 -14.98 18.09
C ILE A 39 -3.11 -13.88 17.13
N ASP A 40 -3.01 -14.24 15.84
CA ASP A 40 -2.80 -13.28 14.77
C ASP A 40 -4.08 -12.54 14.39
N LYS A 41 -3.95 -11.24 14.00
CA LYS A 41 -5.06 -10.37 13.57
C LYS A 41 -5.86 -10.92 12.38
N ASN A 42 -5.23 -11.75 11.56
CA ASN A 42 -5.85 -12.33 10.35
C ASN A 42 -6.53 -13.67 10.61
N LEU A 43 -6.48 -14.20 11.84
CA LEU A 43 -7.24 -15.43 12.17
C LEU A 43 -8.74 -15.16 12.02
N PRO A 44 -9.47 -15.91 11.15
CA PRO A 44 -10.92 -15.75 11.03
C PRO A 44 -11.62 -15.94 12.37
N SER A 45 -12.51 -15.01 12.72
CA SER A 45 -13.15 -14.91 14.03
C SER A 45 -13.91 -16.19 14.45
N HIS A 46 -14.47 -16.95 13.51
CA HIS A 46 -15.18 -18.20 13.83
C HIS A 46 -14.24 -19.26 14.42
N PHE A 47 -12.97 -19.33 13.99
CA PHE A 47 -11.98 -20.22 14.60
C PHE A 47 -11.64 -19.79 16.02
N LEU A 48 -11.45 -18.48 16.23
CA LEU A 48 -11.17 -17.93 17.56
C LEU A 48 -12.33 -18.20 18.52
N ILE A 49 -13.57 -17.96 18.10
CA ILE A 49 -14.77 -18.18 18.90
C ILE A 49 -14.92 -19.67 19.31
N ASP A 50 -14.70 -20.60 18.38
CA ASP A 50 -14.72 -22.04 18.67
C ASP A 50 -13.63 -22.40 19.70
N LEU A 51 -12.41 -21.91 19.49
CA LEU A 51 -11.28 -22.15 20.39
C LEU A 51 -11.53 -21.59 21.80
N MET A 52 -12.11 -20.38 21.89
CA MET A 52 -12.51 -19.78 23.17
C MET A 52 -13.58 -20.61 23.90
N GLY A 53 -14.55 -21.19 23.16
CA GLY A 53 -15.60 -22.04 23.72
C GLY A 53 -15.08 -23.34 24.33
N ARG A 54 -13.90 -23.82 23.94
CA ARG A 54 -13.29 -25.07 24.44
C ARG A 54 -12.55 -24.92 25.76
N ASN A 55 -12.24 -23.69 26.17
CA ASN A 55 -11.55 -23.39 27.46
C ASN A 55 -10.20 -24.12 27.64
N VAL A 56 -9.48 -24.40 26.55
CA VAL A 56 -8.22 -25.16 26.60
C VAL A 56 -7.02 -24.31 27.04
N VAL A 57 -7.10 -23.00 26.92
CA VAL A 57 -6.03 -22.06 27.30
C VAL A 57 -6.47 -21.10 28.41
N LYS A 58 -5.52 -20.59 29.16
CA LYS A 58 -5.76 -19.64 30.25
C LYS A 58 -6.21 -18.26 29.75
N ALA A 59 -5.64 -17.80 28.64
CA ALA A 59 -5.92 -16.50 28.03
C ALA A 59 -5.48 -16.44 26.58
N PHE A 60 -6.01 -15.46 25.84
CA PHE A 60 -5.61 -15.13 24.48
C PHE A 60 -4.94 -13.76 24.48
N LEU A 61 -3.89 -13.59 23.70
CA LEU A 61 -3.20 -12.31 23.47
C LEU A 61 -3.09 -12.04 21.97
N ASN A 62 -3.13 -10.77 21.60
CA ASN A 62 -2.79 -10.37 20.24
C ASN A 62 -1.26 -10.50 20.03
N SER A 63 -0.83 -11.46 19.22
CA SER A 63 0.57 -11.69 18.87
C SER A 63 1.01 -11.02 17.57
N SER A 64 0.08 -10.45 16.80
CA SER A 64 0.38 -9.78 15.53
C SER A 64 1.51 -8.76 15.62
N PRO A 65 1.63 -7.92 16.68
CA PRO A 65 2.72 -6.96 16.80
C PRO A 65 4.12 -7.57 16.77
N ILE A 66 4.26 -8.86 17.11
CA ILE A 66 5.56 -9.56 17.05
C ILE A 66 5.95 -9.78 15.58
N ILE A 67 5.04 -10.35 14.80
CA ILE A 67 5.24 -10.61 13.37
C ILE A 67 5.31 -9.30 12.58
N ASP A 68 4.41 -8.36 12.89
CA ASP A 68 4.34 -7.05 12.24
C ASP A 68 5.69 -6.30 12.36
N ARG A 69 6.31 -6.32 13.54
CA ARG A 69 7.63 -5.69 13.74
C ARG A 69 8.76 -6.39 13.00
N LEU A 70 8.72 -7.71 12.85
CA LEU A 70 9.69 -8.45 12.04
C LEU A 70 9.57 -8.06 10.57
N ARG A 71 8.35 -7.92 10.06
CA ARG A 71 8.06 -7.55 8.66
C ARG A 71 8.37 -6.09 8.32
N MET A 72 8.37 -5.20 9.33
CA MET A 72 8.64 -3.77 9.11
C MET A 72 10.03 -3.51 8.53
N ILE A 73 11.05 -4.24 9.00
CA ILE A 73 12.44 -4.06 8.58
C ILE A 73 12.75 -5.18 7.60
N LYS A 74 12.92 -4.80 6.33
CA LYS A 74 13.21 -5.71 5.23
C LYS A 74 14.69 -6.09 5.28
N ASP A 75 14.98 -7.36 5.08
CA ASP A 75 16.34 -7.82 4.85
C ASP A 75 16.80 -7.52 3.41
N GLU A 76 18.04 -7.89 3.09
CA GLU A 76 18.63 -7.59 1.77
C GLU A 76 17.88 -8.27 0.61
N GLU A 77 17.41 -9.51 0.80
CA GLU A 77 16.67 -10.24 -0.23
C GLU A 77 15.27 -9.60 -0.44
N GLU A 78 14.57 -9.27 0.63
CA GLU A 78 13.29 -8.58 0.59
C GLU A 78 13.41 -7.21 -0.09
N ILE A 79 14.48 -6.44 0.22
CA ILE A 79 14.77 -5.15 -0.42
C ILE A 79 14.94 -5.32 -1.93
N GLN A 80 15.66 -6.35 -2.40
CA GLN A 80 15.83 -6.59 -3.83
C GLN A 80 14.49 -6.94 -4.51
N LEU A 81 13.63 -7.73 -3.85
CA LEU A 81 12.31 -8.06 -4.36
C LEU A 81 11.39 -6.82 -4.43
N MET A 82 11.44 -5.95 -3.43
CA MET A 82 10.71 -4.68 -3.42
C MET A 82 11.18 -3.73 -4.53
N LYS A 83 12.49 -3.62 -4.73
CA LYS A 83 13.07 -2.84 -5.84
C LYS A 83 12.61 -3.36 -7.20
N GLU A 84 12.62 -4.67 -7.39
CA GLU A 84 12.16 -5.25 -8.66
C GLU A 84 10.64 -5.06 -8.85
N SER A 85 9.83 -5.19 -7.80
CA SER A 85 8.40 -4.90 -7.85
C SER A 85 8.13 -3.43 -8.23
N SER A 86 8.90 -2.49 -7.67
CA SER A 86 8.80 -1.06 -8.00
C SER A 86 9.27 -0.77 -9.44
N ARG A 87 10.36 -1.40 -9.90
CA ARG A 87 10.82 -1.28 -11.29
C ARG A 87 9.76 -1.76 -12.30
N ILE A 88 9.09 -2.86 -11.99
CA ILE A 88 7.96 -3.35 -12.81
C ILE A 88 6.84 -2.30 -12.83
N ASN A 89 6.51 -1.73 -11.67
CA ASN A 89 5.48 -0.71 -11.54
C ASN A 89 5.81 0.55 -12.35
N ASP A 90 7.06 1.00 -12.33
CA ASP A 90 7.55 2.11 -13.18
C ASP A 90 7.36 1.82 -14.68
N SER A 91 7.74 0.62 -15.12
CA SER A 91 7.57 0.21 -16.52
C SER A 91 6.10 0.22 -16.93
N VAL A 92 5.23 -0.33 -16.09
CA VAL A 92 3.78 -0.34 -16.31
C VAL A 92 3.21 1.08 -16.35
N MET A 93 3.61 1.96 -15.42
CA MET A 93 3.17 3.36 -15.39
C MET A 93 3.57 4.09 -16.68
N LEU A 94 4.80 3.94 -17.15
CA LEU A 94 5.26 4.55 -18.40
C LEU A 94 4.51 4.04 -19.62
N LYS A 95 4.27 2.73 -19.71
CA LYS A 95 3.47 2.12 -20.79
C LYS A 95 2.02 2.62 -20.74
N LEU A 96 1.41 2.64 -19.55
CA LEU A 96 0.06 3.17 -19.36
C LEU A 96 -0.03 4.63 -19.82
N TRP A 97 0.87 5.47 -19.32
CA TRP A 97 0.91 6.89 -19.68
C TRP A 97 1.00 7.12 -21.18
N SER A 98 1.86 6.38 -21.87
CA SER A 98 2.00 6.47 -23.33
C SER A 98 0.74 6.05 -24.11
N ASN A 99 -0.15 5.29 -23.47
CA ASN A 99 -1.41 4.82 -24.06
C ASN A 99 -2.63 5.68 -23.68
N LEU A 100 -2.46 6.70 -22.80
CA LEU A 100 -3.58 7.55 -22.41
C LEU A 100 -4.09 8.39 -23.58
N LYS A 101 -5.39 8.29 -23.86
CA LYS A 101 -6.06 8.99 -24.96
C LYS A 101 -7.49 9.36 -24.57
N GLU A 102 -7.99 10.47 -25.12
CA GLU A 102 -9.38 10.86 -25.04
C GLU A 102 -10.33 9.77 -25.56
N GLY A 103 -11.51 9.65 -24.93
CA GLY A 103 -12.60 8.78 -25.36
C GLY A 103 -12.62 7.38 -24.75
N TYR A 104 -11.53 6.91 -24.15
CA TYR A 104 -11.48 5.64 -23.43
C TYR A 104 -11.94 5.82 -21.98
N SER A 105 -12.53 4.77 -21.39
CA SER A 105 -13.02 4.83 -20.01
C SER A 105 -11.92 4.50 -18.99
N GLU A 106 -12.13 4.93 -17.75
CA GLU A 106 -11.29 4.54 -16.60
C GLU A 106 -11.14 3.00 -16.54
N LYS A 107 -12.26 2.28 -16.68
CA LYS A 107 -12.26 0.80 -16.67
C LYS A 107 -11.46 0.18 -17.83
N TYR A 108 -11.42 0.84 -18.99
CA TYR A 108 -10.57 0.39 -20.10
C TYR A 108 -9.10 0.39 -19.66
N TYR A 109 -8.65 1.47 -19.02
CA TYR A 109 -7.28 1.57 -18.55
C TYR A 109 -6.96 0.61 -17.39
N ALA A 110 -7.92 0.35 -16.49
CA ALA A 110 -7.77 -0.67 -15.47
C ALA A 110 -7.61 -2.08 -16.06
N ASN A 111 -8.30 -2.39 -17.17
CA ASN A 111 -8.11 -3.65 -17.88
C ASN A 111 -6.75 -3.71 -18.57
N LEU A 112 -6.34 -2.62 -19.23
CA LEU A 112 -5.03 -2.52 -19.87
C LEU A 112 -3.89 -2.71 -18.85
N LEU A 113 -4.05 -2.19 -17.62
CA LEU A 113 -3.09 -2.41 -16.54
C LEU A 113 -2.86 -3.89 -16.24
N ALA A 114 -3.93 -4.72 -16.26
CA ALA A 114 -3.78 -6.16 -16.02
C ALA A 114 -2.88 -6.82 -17.08
N GLU A 115 -3.08 -6.46 -18.36
CA GLU A 115 -2.25 -6.94 -19.46
C GLU A 115 -0.80 -6.47 -19.32
N LEU A 116 -0.59 -5.20 -18.98
CA LEU A 116 0.75 -4.63 -18.80
C LEU A 116 1.52 -5.25 -17.64
N TYR A 117 0.86 -5.53 -16.51
CA TYR A 117 1.48 -6.21 -15.38
C TYR A 117 1.86 -7.66 -15.70
N GLU A 118 1.01 -8.38 -16.44
CA GLU A 118 1.32 -9.74 -16.90
C GLU A 118 2.53 -9.74 -17.85
N GLU A 119 2.58 -8.79 -18.79
CA GLU A 119 3.73 -8.61 -19.70
C GLU A 119 5.06 -8.36 -18.95
N GLU A 120 5.02 -7.59 -17.86
CA GLU A 120 6.20 -7.28 -17.05
C GLU A 120 6.53 -8.36 -16.01
N GLY A 121 5.72 -9.42 -15.92
CA GLY A 121 5.98 -10.58 -15.06
C GLY A 121 5.50 -10.44 -13.63
N ALA A 122 4.62 -9.49 -13.34
CA ALA A 122 3.90 -9.43 -12.06
C ALA A 122 2.84 -10.54 -11.98
N SER A 123 2.56 -11.03 -10.79
CA SER A 123 1.55 -12.06 -10.55
C SER A 123 0.12 -11.51 -10.43
N GLY A 124 -0.05 -10.18 -10.45
CA GLY A 124 -1.34 -9.49 -10.35
C GLY A 124 -1.21 -8.12 -9.72
N PHE A 125 -2.35 -7.52 -9.41
CA PHE A 125 -2.40 -6.25 -8.69
C PHE A 125 -2.13 -6.43 -7.19
N SER A 126 -1.45 -5.47 -6.56
CA SER A 126 -1.34 -5.36 -5.10
C SER A 126 -2.65 -4.86 -4.46
N PHE A 127 -3.43 -4.09 -5.20
CA PHE A 127 -4.78 -3.60 -4.87
C PHE A 127 -5.56 -3.29 -6.16
N PRO A 128 -6.90 -3.14 -6.10
CA PRO A 128 -7.68 -2.69 -7.26
C PRO A 128 -7.21 -1.31 -7.73
N PRO A 129 -6.73 -1.16 -9.00
CA PRO A 129 -6.15 0.09 -9.45
C PRO A 129 -7.18 1.21 -9.47
N ILE A 130 -6.76 2.42 -9.09
CA ILE A 130 -7.57 3.63 -9.20
C ILE A 130 -7.14 4.37 -10.47
N VAL A 131 -8.06 4.46 -11.41
CA VAL A 131 -7.96 5.33 -12.58
C VAL A 131 -9.11 6.32 -12.47
N ALA A 132 -8.82 7.56 -12.09
CA ALA A 132 -9.83 8.55 -11.79
C ALA A 132 -9.64 9.82 -12.62
N THR A 133 -10.54 10.04 -13.59
CA THR A 133 -10.56 11.25 -14.42
C THR A 133 -11.17 12.43 -13.65
N SER A 134 -10.88 13.67 -14.03
CA SER A 134 -11.56 14.84 -13.44
C SER A 134 -13.09 14.78 -13.67
N PRO A 135 -13.94 15.03 -12.64
CA PRO A 135 -13.63 15.41 -11.26
C PRO A 135 -13.45 14.20 -10.30
N ASN A 136 -13.56 12.97 -10.79
CA ASN A 136 -13.54 11.74 -9.98
C ASN A 136 -12.26 11.62 -9.12
N GLY A 137 -11.12 12.11 -9.62
CA GLY A 137 -9.87 12.16 -8.87
C GLY A 137 -9.94 12.96 -7.56
N ALA A 138 -10.99 13.75 -7.34
CA ALA A 138 -11.23 14.45 -6.07
C ALA A 138 -11.76 13.52 -4.94
N ASP A 139 -12.08 12.26 -5.25
CA ASP A 139 -12.32 11.20 -4.28
C ASP A 139 -11.05 10.32 -4.19
N PRO A 140 -10.30 10.34 -3.07
CA PRO A 140 -9.07 9.54 -2.93
C PRO A 140 -9.29 8.02 -3.03
N HIS A 141 -10.52 7.55 -2.82
CA HIS A 141 -10.91 6.14 -2.90
C HIS A 141 -11.86 5.84 -4.05
N HIS A 142 -11.82 6.67 -5.11
CA HIS A 142 -12.69 6.50 -6.27
C HIS A 142 -12.66 5.07 -6.83
N GLY A 143 -13.84 4.48 -6.98
CA GLY A 143 -13.99 3.20 -7.65
C GLY A 143 -13.95 3.37 -9.17
N THR A 144 -12.87 2.91 -9.81
CA THR A 144 -12.66 2.98 -11.27
C THR A 144 -13.90 2.57 -12.07
N GLY A 145 -14.43 3.49 -12.87
CA GLY A 145 -15.76 3.42 -13.45
C GLY A 145 -15.80 3.42 -14.98
N LYS A 146 -16.93 3.89 -15.50
CA LYS A 146 -17.20 3.98 -16.94
C LYS A 146 -16.96 5.38 -17.52
N ASP A 147 -16.58 6.34 -16.66
CA ASP A 147 -16.32 7.69 -17.11
C ASP A 147 -15.16 7.72 -18.10
N LYS A 148 -15.29 8.58 -19.08
CA LYS A 148 -14.33 8.63 -20.18
C LYS A 148 -13.42 9.82 -20.03
N VAL A 149 -12.16 9.58 -20.32
CA VAL A 149 -11.13 10.61 -20.42
C VAL A 149 -11.51 11.64 -21.48
N LYS A 150 -11.43 12.93 -21.14
CA LYS A 150 -11.66 14.06 -22.01
C LYS A 150 -10.39 14.89 -22.15
N ASN A 151 -10.29 15.60 -23.25
CA ASN A 151 -9.20 16.52 -23.49
C ASN A 151 -9.21 17.67 -22.47
N GLY A 152 -8.15 17.81 -21.69
CA GLY A 152 -8.01 18.76 -20.59
C GLY A 152 -8.26 18.18 -19.21
N ASP A 153 -8.65 16.90 -19.12
CA ASP A 153 -8.78 16.23 -17.80
C ASP A 153 -7.41 16.05 -17.14
N SER A 154 -7.43 16.09 -15.80
CA SER A 154 -6.42 15.38 -15.00
C SER A 154 -6.87 13.94 -14.79
N ILE A 155 -5.91 13.03 -14.65
CA ILE A 155 -6.17 11.63 -14.28
C ILE A 155 -5.26 11.29 -13.12
N VAL A 156 -5.83 10.83 -12.02
CA VAL A 156 -5.10 10.17 -10.95
C VAL A 156 -4.97 8.70 -11.32
N LEU A 157 -3.75 8.24 -11.43
CA LEU A 157 -3.37 6.85 -11.68
C LEU A 157 -2.69 6.33 -10.42
N ASP A 158 -3.39 5.49 -9.69
CA ASP A 158 -2.88 4.85 -8.49
C ASP A 158 -2.84 3.34 -8.73
N ILE A 159 -1.65 2.81 -8.85
CA ILE A 159 -1.38 1.48 -9.37
C ILE A 159 -0.30 0.76 -8.56
N GLY A 160 -0.45 -0.54 -8.45
CA GLY A 160 0.55 -1.39 -7.83
C GLY A 160 0.44 -2.84 -8.29
N GLY A 161 1.57 -3.51 -8.39
CA GLY A 161 1.69 -4.90 -8.78
C GLY A 161 2.34 -5.76 -7.69
N VAL A 162 2.27 -7.08 -7.88
CA VAL A 162 2.90 -8.06 -6.99
C VAL A 162 3.96 -8.83 -7.76
N TYR A 163 5.20 -8.77 -7.27
CA TYR A 163 6.29 -9.58 -7.78
C TYR A 163 6.84 -10.49 -6.68
N LYS A 164 6.82 -11.81 -6.89
CA LYS A 164 7.26 -12.82 -5.90
C LYS A 164 6.74 -12.55 -4.48
N ASN A 165 5.45 -12.25 -4.36
CA ASN A 165 4.71 -11.92 -3.15
C ASN A 165 5.02 -10.54 -2.53
N TYR A 166 5.86 -9.69 -3.12
CA TYR A 166 6.08 -8.32 -2.66
C TYR A 166 5.30 -7.32 -3.49
N CYS A 167 4.59 -6.43 -2.78
CA CYS A 167 3.75 -5.40 -3.38
C CYS A 167 4.58 -4.20 -3.83
N SER A 168 4.15 -3.53 -4.89
CA SER A 168 4.51 -2.15 -5.22
C SER A 168 3.31 -1.24 -5.14
N ASP A 169 3.57 0.06 -5.06
CA ASP A 169 2.57 1.11 -4.96
C ASP A 169 3.11 2.41 -5.56
N MET A 170 2.27 3.10 -6.34
CA MET A 170 2.64 4.37 -6.97
C MET A 170 1.42 5.15 -7.41
N THR A 171 1.36 6.42 -7.08
CA THR A 171 0.36 7.33 -7.66
C THR A 171 1.04 8.41 -8.50
N ARG A 172 0.48 8.65 -9.69
CA ARG A 172 0.81 9.80 -10.53
C ARG A 172 -0.46 10.50 -10.97
N THR A 173 -0.44 11.83 -10.95
CA THR A 173 -1.49 12.66 -11.57
C THR A 173 -0.95 13.21 -12.88
N VAL A 174 -1.64 12.95 -13.97
CA VAL A 174 -1.26 13.36 -15.32
C VAL A 174 -2.35 14.22 -15.96
N PHE A 175 -1.99 15.06 -16.94
CA PHE A 175 -2.94 15.90 -17.68
C PHE A 175 -2.98 15.46 -19.14
N ILE A 176 -4.18 15.44 -19.72
CA ILE A 176 -4.41 14.91 -21.07
C ILE A 176 -4.65 16.03 -22.09
N GLY A 177 -3.85 16.00 -23.15
CA GLY A 177 -4.01 16.81 -24.35
C GLY A 177 -3.67 18.29 -24.16
N LYS A 178 -4.33 19.00 -23.26
CA LYS A 178 -4.09 20.43 -23.01
C LYS A 178 -3.24 20.66 -21.78
N GLU A 179 -2.51 21.75 -21.77
CA GLU A 179 -1.86 22.25 -20.57
C GLU A 179 -2.90 22.46 -19.45
N PRO A 180 -2.56 22.12 -18.20
CA PRO A 180 -3.44 22.36 -17.05
C PRO A 180 -3.75 23.84 -16.90
N SER A 181 -4.90 24.14 -16.33
CA SER A 181 -5.20 25.49 -15.88
C SER A 181 -4.15 25.98 -14.86
N LYS A 182 -3.99 27.27 -14.70
CA LYS A 182 -3.06 27.84 -13.69
C LYS A 182 -3.35 27.31 -12.27
N GLU A 183 -4.64 27.15 -11.95
CA GLU A 183 -5.08 26.59 -10.66
C GLU A 183 -4.66 25.12 -10.52
N HIS A 184 -4.94 24.28 -11.53
CA HIS A 184 -4.59 22.86 -11.50
C HIS A 184 -3.07 22.65 -11.45
N ALA A 185 -2.31 23.41 -12.23
CA ALA A 185 -0.85 23.39 -12.18
C ALA A 185 -0.32 23.82 -10.80
N HIS A 186 -0.96 24.82 -10.17
CA HIS A 186 -0.59 25.29 -8.84
C HIS A 186 -0.83 24.19 -7.79
N VAL A 187 -2.01 23.56 -7.79
CA VAL A 187 -2.33 22.44 -6.88
C VAL A 187 -1.36 21.30 -7.08
N TYR A 188 -1.07 20.90 -8.32
CA TYR A 188 -0.12 19.85 -8.64
C TYR A 188 1.28 20.15 -8.07
N ASN A 189 1.77 21.38 -8.27
CA ASN A 189 3.09 21.78 -7.78
C ASN A 189 3.17 21.77 -6.25
N ILE A 190 2.10 22.14 -5.54
CA ILE A 190 2.05 22.05 -4.08
C ILE A 190 2.17 20.61 -3.62
N VAL A 191 1.39 19.69 -4.19
CA VAL A 191 1.42 18.25 -3.82
C VAL A 191 2.80 17.66 -4.12
N LYS A 192 3.35 17.92 -5.31
CA LYS A 192 4.69 17.47 -5.66
C LYS A 192 5.75 17.98 -4.68
N SER A 193 5.72 19.29 -4.35
CA SER A 193 6.64 19.86 -3.38
C SER A 193 6.46 19.31 -1.97
N ALA A 194 5.25 18.93 -1.59
CA ALA A 194 4.97 18.31 -0.30
C ALA A 194 5.54 16.88 -0.23
N ASN A 195 5.40 16.09 -1.30
CA ASN A 195 6.02 14.78 -1.43
C ASN A 195 7.55 14.90 -1.34
N GLU A 196 8.18 15.75 -2.18
CA GLU A 196 9.62 15.98 -2.18
C GLU A 196 10.13 16.47 -0.80
N LYS A 197 9.38 17.34 -0.13
CA LYS A 197 9.72 17.85 1.20
C LYS A 197 9.70 16.76 2.26
N ALA A 198 8.67 15.90 2.26
CA ALA A 198 8.59 14.77 3.18
C ALA A 198 9.75 13.79 2.96
N ILE A 199 10.01 13.40 1.71
CA ILE A 199 11.11 12.51 1.35
C ILE A 199 12.47 13.09 1.78
N SER A 200 12.68 14.40 1.61
CA SER A 200 13.97 15.06 1.91
C SER A 200 14.44 14.96 3.36
N ILE A 201 13.55 14.67 4.30
CA ILE A 201 13.91 14.58 5.73
C ILE A 201 14.02 13.12 6.23
N ILE A 202 13.69 12.13 5.37
CA ILE A 202 13.67 10.73 5.77
C ILE A 202 15.10 10.22 5.96
N LYS A 203 15.38 9.71 7.15
CA LYS A 203 16.57 8.95 7.53
C LYS A 203 16.30 8.24 8.84
N GLU A 204 17.13 7.26 9.21
CA GLU A 204 17.01 6.57 10.49
C GLU A 204 16.91 7.54 11.67
N GLY A 205 15.98 7.27 12.60
CA GLY A 205 15.72 8.05 13.81
C GLY A 205 14.75 9.22 13.63
N VAL A 206 14.31 9.55 12.41
CA VAL A 206 13.23 10.53 12.20
C VAL A 206 11.89 9.89 12.58
N LYS A 207 10.97 10.65 13.18
CA LYS A 207 9.64 10.14 13.52
C LYS A 207 8.72 10.15 12.30
N PHE A 208 7.84 9.15 12.20
CA PHE A 208 6.78 9.15 11.18
C PHE A 208 5.92 10.40 11.25
N SER A 209 5.61 10.91 12.48
CA SER A 209 4.85 12.15 12.64
C SER A 209 5.56 13.39 12.08
N ASP A 210 6.88 13.44 12.07
CA ASP A 210 7.63 14.57 11.51
C ASP A 210 7.64 14.51 9.97
N ILE A 211 7.64 13.32 9.40
CA ILE A 211 7.50 13.12 7.94
C ILE A 211 6.10 13.59 7.49
N ASP A 212 5.04 13.18 8.19
CA ASP A 212 3.67 13.65 7.91
C ASP A 212 3.59 15.18 8.03
N LYS A 213 4.13 15.77 9.11
CA LYS A 213 4.12 17.22 9.32
C LYS A 213 4.85 17.96 8.20
N ALA A 214 5.94 17.42 7.66
CA ALA A 214 6.70 18.06 6.58
C ALA A 214 5.84 18.24 5.32
N ALA A 215 5.06 17.23 4.92
CA ALA A 215 4.12 17.35 3.81
C ALA A 215 2.90 18.19 4.18
N ARG A 216 2.27 17.91 5.31
CA ARG A 216 1.01 18.50 5.74
C ARG A 216 1.12 20.00 6.00
N ASN A 217 2.20 20.46 6.63
CA ASN A 217 2.43 21.89 6.87
C ASN A 217 2.56 22.65 5.56
N LEU A 218 3.31 22.13 4.58
CA LEU A 218 3.47 22.79 3.28
C LEU A 218 2.11 22.94 2.57
N ILE A 219 1.27 21.91 2.58
CA ILE A 219 -0.08 21.94 2.00
C ILE A 219 -0.97 22.93 2.78
N THR A 220 -0.85 22.97 4.11
CA THR A 220 -1.63 23.87 4.98
C THR A 220 -1.24 25.33 4.79
N ASP A 221 0.06 25.62 4.74
CA ASP A 221 0.57 26.97 4.54
C ASP A 221 0.21 27.54 3.15
N ALA A 222 0.03 26.66 2.16
CA ALA A 222 -0.51 27.00 0.85
C ALA A 222 -2.04 27.20 0.83
N GLY A 223 -2.75 27.01 1.97
CA GLY A 223 -4.18 27.22 2.10
C GLY A 223 -5.05 25.97 1.79
N TYR A 224 -4.45 24.81 1.58
CA TYR A 224 -5.15 23.58 1.18
C TYR A 224 -5.24 22.50 2.28
N GLY A 225 -4.86 22.79 3.51
CA GLY A 225 -4.78 21.82 4.59
C GLY A 225 -6.05 21.01 4.83
N GLN A 226 -7.24 21.62 4.71
CA GLN A 226 -8.54 20.95 4.85
C GLN A 226 -8.84 19.93 3.73
N TYR A 227 -8.13 19.99 2.62
CA TYR A 227 -8.30 19.12 1.46
C TYR A 227 -7.29 17.96 1.43
N PHE A 228 -6.39 17.87 2.40
CA PHE A 228 -5.50 16.73 2.61
C PHE A 228 -6.05 15.85 3.74
N THR A 229 -6.92 14.92 3.40
CA THR A 229 -7.85 14.25 4.32
C THR A 229 -7.36 12.89 4.86
N HIS A 230 -6.24 12.39 4.38
CA HIS A 230 -5.68 11.09 4.81
C HIS A 230 -4.27 11.21 5.41
N ARG A 231 -3.72 10.11 5.90
CA ARG A 231 -2.32 10.00 6.34
C ARG A 231 -1.36 10.19 5.15
N THR A 232 -0.14 10.57 5.43
CA THR A 232 0.87 10.82 4.38
C THR A 232 1.42 9.53 3.77
N GLY A 233 1.20 8.35 4.39
CA GLY A 233 1.65 7.09 3.82
C GLY A 233 1.46 5.89 4.76
N HIS A 234 1.88 4.73 4.30
CA HIS A 234 1.80 3.46 5.01
C HIS A 234 2.99 2.57 4.71
N SER A 235 3.33 1.69 5.65
CA SER A 235 4.30 0.63 5.39
C SER A 235 3.75 -0.38 4.38
N ILE A 236 4.65 -0.98 3.62
CA ILE A 236 4.35 -1.92 2.54
C ILE A 236 5.38 -3.06 2.53
N GLY A 237 5.01 -4.20 1.99
CA GLY A 237 5.86 -5.37 1.83
C GLY A 237 5.12 -6.51 1.17
N ILE A 238 4.90 -7.61 1.90
CA ILE A 238 4.08 -8.73 1.45
C ILE A 238 2.60 -8.33 1.37
N GLU A 239 2.16 -7.44 2.25
CA GLU A 239 0.83 -6.83 2.19
C GLU A 239 0.97 -5.38 1.71
N ILE A 240 -0.06 -4.89 0.99
CA ILE A 240 -0.10 -3.50 0.54
C ILE A 240 -0.10 -2.53 1.74
N HIS A 241 -0.78 -2.88 2.81
CA HIS A 241 -0.77 -2.15 4.07
C HIS A 241 -0.14 -3.00 5.16
N ASP A 242 1.19 -2.97 5.26
CA ASP A 242 1.93 -3.54 6.39
C ASP A 242 1.77 -2.67 7.65
N PHE A 243 2.27 -3.19 8.78
CA PHE A 243 2.23 -2.47 10.05
C PHE A 243 3.10 -1.22 10.00
N GLY A 244 2.54 -0.10 10.46
CA GLY A 244 3.16 1.21 10.45
C GLY A 244 2.49 2.17 9.46
N ASN A 245 2.43 3.43 9.83
CA ASN A 245 1.86 4.47 8.99
C ASN A 245 2.57 5.81 9.20
N VAL A 246 2.63 6.60 8.13
CA VAL A 246 3.16 7.96 8.15
C VAL A 246 2.00 8.90 8.46
N SER A 247 1.80 9.20 9.75
CA SER A 247 0.70 10.05 10.21
C SER A 247 1.13 10.97 11.35
N SER A 248 0.40 12.06 11.53
CA SER A 248 0.67 13.07 12.55
C SER A 248 0.64 12.58 14.01
N VAL A 249 0.10 11.38 14.23
CA VAL A 249 -0.04 10.77 15.57
C VAL A 249 0.92 9.60 15.81
N ASN A 250 1.73 9.23 14.82
CA ASN A 250 2.70 8.15 14.95
C ASN A 250 4.09 8.70 15.30
N ASP A 251 4.46 8.61 16.56
CA ASP A 251 5.75 9.07 17.08
C ASP A 251 6.86 8.01 17.08
N ASP A 252 6.61 6.84 16.48
CA ASP A 252 7.65 5.83 16.29
C ASP A 252 8.73 6.35 15.34
N GLU A 253 9.97 5.99 15.62
CA GLU A 253 11.13 6.34 14.79
C GLU A 253 11.27 5.36 13.62
N VAL A 254 11.57 5.90 12.43
CA VAL A 254 11.90 5.06 11.27
C VAL A 254 13.29 4.45 11.44
N LYS A 255 13.48 3.23 10.92
CA LYS A 255 14.74 2.49 10.96
C LYS A 255 15.21 2.13 9.56
N ALA A 256 16.51 2.01 9.38
CA ALA A 256 17.08 1.49 8.15
C ALA A 256 16.47 0.11 7.81
N GLY A 257 16.15 -0.12 6.54
CA GLY A 257 15.44 -1.30 6.04
C GLY A 257 13.91 -1.19 6.05
N MET A 258 13.31 -0.14 6.64
CA MET A 258 11.87 0.11 6.49
C MET A 258 11.55 0.62 5.10
N ILE A 259 10.41 0.16 4.54
CA ILE A 259 9.86 0.65 3.26
C ILE A 259 8.42 1.09 3.50
N PHE A 260 8.08 2.30 3.04
CA PHE A 260 6.75 2.87 3.15
C PHE A 260 6.46 3.89 2.04
N SER A 261 5.16 4.18 1.82
CA SER A 261 4.73 5.20 0.86
C SER A 261 4.84 6.61 1.44
N VAL A 262 5.03 7.59 0.54
CA VAL A 262 4.90 9.03 0.79
C VAL A 262 3.97 9.60 -0.27
N GLU A 263 2.70 9.80 0.07
CA GLU A 263 1.60 10.00 -0.86
C GLU A 263 0.70 11.22 -0.54
N PRO A 264 1.24 12.41 -0.31
CA PRO A 264 0.38 13.56 -0.04
C PRO A 264 -0.57 13.83 -1.21
N GLY A 265 -1.77 14.36 -0.88
CA GLY A 265 -2.77 14.68 -1.88
C GLY A 265 -3.62 15.89 -1.51
N ILE A 266 -4.20 16.55 -2.52
CA ILE A 266 -5.18 17.64 -2.40
C ILE A 266 -6.39 17.25 -3.24
N TYR A 267 -7.58 17.25 -2.63
CA TYR A 267 -8.83 16.78 -3.23
C TYR A 267 -9.88 17.89 -3.20
N LEU A 268 -10.01 18.62 -4.31
CA LEU A 268 -10.99 19.70 -4.48
C LEU A 268 -12.26 19.14 -5.09
N LYS A 269 -13.27 18.92 -4.25
CA LYS A 269 -14.55 18.33 -4.66
C LYS A 269 -15.11 18.96 -5.92
N ASP A 270 -15.62 18.14 -6.83
CA ASP A 270 -16.21 18.54 -8.13
C ASP A 270 -15.25 19.30 -9.06
N ASN A 271 -13.93 19.30 -8.77
CA ASN A 271 -12.91 20.02 -9.53
C ASN A 271 -11.74 19.09 -9.88
N ILE A 272 -10.76 18.96 -9.00
CA ILE A 272 -9.54 18.17 -9.24
C ILE A 272 -9.09 17.45 -7.98
N GLY A 273 -8.60 16.23 -8.14
CA GLY A 273 -7.73 15.56 -7.17
C GLY A 273 -6.32 15.44 -7.71
N VAL A 274 -5.36 15.63 -6.83
CA VAL A 274 -3.94 15.42 -7.13
C VAL A 274 -3.33 14.60 -6.01
N ARG A 275 -2.68 13.49 -6.36
CA ARG A 275 -1.81 12.70 -5.49
C ARG A 275 -0.51 12.40 -6.22
N VAL A 276 0.60 12.51 -5.52
CA VAL A 276 1.93 12.08 -5.97
C VAL A 276 2.48 11.19 -4.88
N GLU A 277 2.84 9.98 -5.25
CA GLU A 277 3.26 8.93 -4.34
C GLU A 277 4.51 8.25 -4.81
N ASP A 278 5.43 8.06 -3.90
CA ASP A 278 6.63 7.26 -4.08
C ASP A 278 6.82 6.32 -2.90
N LEU A 279 7.36 5.12 -3.16
CA LEU A 279 7.90 4.25 -2.13
C LEU A 279 9.31 4.69 -1.77
N VAL A 280 9.62 4.65 -0.48
CA VAL A 280 10.96 4.99 0.02
C VAL A 280 11.53 3.86 0.88
N LEU A 281 12.77 3.49 0.61
CA LEU A 281 13.59 2.64 1.47
C LEU A 281 14.42 3.52 2.39
N VAL A 282 14.25 3.37 3.70
CA VAL A 282 15.03 4.11 4.70
C VAL A 282 16.45 3.54 4.76
N THR A 283 17.43 4.42 4.70
CA THR A 283 18.84 4.10 4.94
C THR A 283 19.34 4.80 6.20
N LYS A 284 20.54 4.49 6.64
CA LYS A 284 21.13 5.10 7.84
C LYS A 284 21.18 6.63 7.76
N ASP A 285 21.58 7.17 6.62
CA ASP A 285 21.87 8.59 6.45
C ASP A 285 20.85 9.33 5.55
N GLY A 286 19.83 8.63 5.03
CA GLY A 286 18.82 9.18 4.12
C GLY A 286 17.78 8.16 3.73
N CYS A 287 17.28 8.25 2.51
CA CYS A 287 16.41 7.24 1.90
C CYS A 287 16.69 7.10 0.40
N GLU A 288 16.29 5.98 -0.15
CA GLU A 288 16.26 5.71 -1.59
C GLU A 288 14.79 5.70 -2.03
N VAL A 289 14.46 6.39 -3.10
CA VAL A 289 13.16 6.30 -3.76
C VAL A 289 13.21 5.08 -4.68
N LEU A 290 12.22 4.20 -4.57
CA LEU A 290 12.16 2.94 -5.31
C LEU A 290 11.38 3.09 -6.61
#